data_e87d7e8f6a9f2fa034b89838dc8acd62
#
_entry.id   e87d7e8f6a9f2fa034b89838dc8acd62
#
_cell.length_a   1.000
_cell.length_b   1.000
_cell.length_c   1.000
_cell.angle_alpha   90.00
_cell.angle_beta   90.00
_cell.angle_gamma   90.00
#
_symmetry.space_group_name_H-M   'P 1'
#
loop_
_entity.id
_entity.type
_entity.pdbx_description
1 polymer ?
#
loop_
_entity_poly.entity_id
_entity_poly.type
_entity_poly.pdbx_seq_one_letter_code
_entity_poly.pdbx_strand_id
1 'polypeptide(L)'
;VAQGNSIWGLPTLQCDVLYLSLEDTQRRIKDRLYNLTDSTPDNLYFAVTSGLIGGGLEEQITDFLTEHPATKLVIIDTLQKVRDSKGSAGKAGMYGNDYDDISSIKRIADGFNIAILLVHHLRKLQDSDDPFNDVSGSTGIIGAADTNFILRRKRSGNAATLLVSGRDVEYQELTLQFNDLVWELVERKNSEDIHKAELPKFLFRVVDFMECRTEWVGTATELLTEMREQEVTPNMVTKYLGQFAYEVLEPLGIEYRTKRTGKSRLIKFLRRDGDDANDAGIAI
;
A
#
# COMPACT_ATOMS: atom_id res chain seq x y z
N VAL A 1 -1.10 -20.17 4.36
CA VAL A 1 0.32 -20.57 4.31
C VAL A 1 0.49 -21.98 4.84
N ALA A 2 0.18 -22.32 6.11
CA ALA A 2 0.38 -23.68 6.63
C ALA A 2 -0.32 -24.76 5.76
N GLN A 3 -1.53 -24.50 5.28
CA GLN A 3 -2.27 -25.40 4.39
C GLN A 3 -1.95 -25.21 2.89
N GLY A 4 -1.18 -24.20 2.51
CA GLY A 4 -0.92 -23.88 1.10
C GLY A 4 -2.10 -23.26 0.35
N ASN A 5 -3.18 -22.87 1.05
CA ASN A 5 -4.34 -22.25 0.42
C ASN A 5 -3.99 -20.85 -0.10
N SER A 6 -4.52 -20.51 -1.28
CA SER A 6 -4.36 -19.16 -1.81
C SER A 6 -5.05 -18.10 -0.91
N ILE A 7 -4.46 -16.92 -0.85
CA ILE A 7 -5.04 -15.75 -0.18
C ILE A 7 -5.39 -14.71 -1.25
N TRP A 8 -6.66 -14.31 -1.33
CA TRP A 8 -7.14 -13.29 -2.29
C TRP A 8 -6.72 -13.54 -3.74
N GLY A 9 -6.71 -14.83 -4.15
CA GLY A 9 -6.26 -15.23 -5.50
C GLY A 9 -4.74 -15.32 -5.67
N LEU A 10 -3.96 -14.97 -4.64
CA LEU A 10 -2.51 -15.10 -4.66
C LEU A 10 -2.10 -16.48 -4.14
N PRO A 11 -1.21 -17.22 -4.84
CA PRO A 11 -0.73 -18.50 -4.37
C PRO A 11 0.12 -18.33 -3.10
N THR A 12 0.05 -19.30 -2.19
CA THR A 12 0.93 -19.36 -1.02
C THR A 12 1.80 -20.61 -1.07
N LEU A 13 3.03 -20.48 -0.57
CA LEU A 13 3.89 -21.63 -0.35
C LEU A 13 3.42 -22.38 0.89
N GLN A 14 3.14 -23.69 0.77
CA GLN A 14 2.88 -24.51 1.94
C GLN A 14 4.19 -24.75 2.72
N CYS A 15 4.19 -24.38 4.01
CA CYS A 15 5.38 -24.51 4.86
C CYS A 15 4.99 -24.55 6.34
N ASP A 16 5.96 -24.86 7.20
CA ASP A 16 5.78 -24.71 8.64
C ASP A 16 5.67 -23.22 9.00
N VAL A 17 4.79 -22.92 9.95
CA VAL A 17 4.53 -21.55 10.43
C VAL A 17 4.66 -21.51 11.95
N LEU A 18 5.48 -20.61 12.46
CA LEU A 18 5.51 -20.29 13.90
C LEU A 18 4.73 -18.99 14.15
N TYR A 19 3.75 -19.04 15.06
CA TYR A 19 3.00 -17.86 15.48
C TYR A 19 3.23 -17.59 16.98
N LEU A 20 3.98 -16.53 17.28
CA LEU A 20 4.14 -16.01 18.64
C LEU A 20 2.96 -15.10 18.96
N SER A 21 1.90 -15.65 19.55
CA SER A 21 0.66 -14.94 19.90
C SER A 21 0.73 -14.46 21.35
N LEU A 22 1.40 -13.34 21.59
CA LEU A 22 1.83 -12.88 22.91
C LEU A 22 0.77 -12.06 23.68
N GLU A 23 -0.36 -11.76 23.04
CA GLU A 23 -1.50 -11.07 23.67
C GLU A 23 -2.70 -11.99 23.92
N ASP A 24 -2.69 -13.20 23.37
CA ASP A 24 -3.75 -14.15 23.50
C ASP A 24 -3.39 -15.33 24.42
N THR A 25 -4.41 -15.96 24.94
CA THR A 25 -4.28 -17.23 25.68
C THR A 25 -4.41 -18.42 24.73
N GLN A 26 -3.81 -19.55 25.07
CA GLN A 26 -3.94 -20.80 24.29
C GLN A 26 -5.41 -21.18 24.03
N ARG A 27 -6.29 -20.95 25.01
CA ARG A 27 -7.73 -21.21 24.86
C ARG A 27 -8.34 -20.36 23.74
N ARG A 28 -8.06 -19.03 23.73
CA ARG A 28 -8.60 -18.14 22.69
C ARG A 28 -8.07 -18.47 21.30
N ILE A 29 -6.79 -18.85 21.20
CA ILE A 29 -6.18 -19.30 19.94
C ILE A 29 -6.91 -20.53 19.43
N LYS A 30 -7.10 -21.52 20.30
CA LYS A 30 -7.80 -22.77 19.99
C LYS A 30 -9.26 -22.50 19.54
N ASP A 31 -10.00 -21.69 20.29
CA ASP A 31 -11.40 -21.34 19.97
C ASP A 31 -11.50 -20.64 18.60
N ARG A 32 -10.58 -19.72 18.30
CA ARG A 32 -10.53 -19.06 16.99
C ARG A 32 -10.18 -20.02 15.87
N LEU A 33 -9.23 -20.92 16.09
CA LEU A 33 -8.80 -21.86 15.07
C LEU A 33 -9.93 -22.82 14.70
N TYR A 34 -10.68 -23.33 15.67
CA TYR A 34 -11.85 -24.18 15.42
C TYR A 34 -13.00 -23.47 14.69
N ASN A 35 -13.10 -22.15 14.84
CA ASN A 35 -14.08 -21.36 14.08
C ASN A 35 -13.62 -21.11 12.63
N LEU A 36 -12.32 -21.24 12.32
CA LEU A 36 -11.76 -20.97 10.99
C LEU A 36 -11.56 -22.24 10.16
N THR A 37 -11.40 -23.41 10.80
CA THR A 37 -11.11 -24.65 10.09
C THR A 37 -11.55 -25.86 10.90
N ASP A 38 -12.11 -26.86 10.19
CA ASP A 38 -12.48 -28.16 10.77
C ASP A 38 -11.26 -29.07 11.01
N SER A 39 -10.13 -28.74 10.33
CA SER A 39 -8.88 -29.52 10.42
C SER A 39 -7.71 -28.58 10.70
N THR A 40 -7.12 -28.71 11.87
CA THR A 40 -5.91 -27.97 12.25
C THR A 40 -4.70 -28.52 11.50
N PRO A 41 -3.93 -27.69 10.81
CA PRO A 41 -2.71 -28.15 10.14
C PRO A 41 -1.63 -28.49 11.19
N ASP A 42 -0.95 -29.64 11.01
CA ASP A 42 0.11 -30.10 11.92
C ASP A 42 1.38 -29.24 11.87
N ASN A 43 1.53 -28.44 10.81
CA ASN A 43 2.66 -27.55 10.56
C ASN A 43 2.39 -26.08 10.95
N LEU A 44 1.42 -25.86 11.85
CA LEU A 44 1.14 -24.54 12.44
C LEU A 44 1.41 -24.58 13.95
N TYR A 45 2.48 -23.94 14.37
CA TYR A 45 2.97 -23.92 15.75
C TYR A 45 2.60 -22.62 16.43
N PHE A 46 2.22 -22.67 17.71
CA PHE A 46 1.89 -21.52 18.53
C PHE A 46 2.74 -21.46 19.79
N ALA A 47 3.22 -20.25 20.12
CA ALA A 47 3.77 -19.93 21.43
C ALA A 47 3.06 -18.68 21.97
N VAL A 48 2.77 -18.67 23.28
CA VAL A 48 2.09 -17.57 24.00
C VAL A 48 3.05 -16.81 24.91
N THR A 49 4.31 -17.22 24.92
CA THR A 49 5.41 -16.58 25.67
C THR A 49 6.65 -16.51 24.79
N SER A 50 7.45 -15.48 24.99
CA SER A 50 8.75 -15.33 24.31
C SER A 50 9.74 -14.59 25.19
N GLY A 51 11.03 -14.66 24.82
CA GLY A 51 12.04 -13.74 25.26
C GLY A 51 11.83 -12.33 24.70
N LEU A 52 12.63 -11.37 25.17
CA LEU A 52 12.69 -10.02 24.60
C LEU A 52 13.75 -9.97 23.49
N ILE A 53 13.67 -8.98 22.62
CA ILE A 53 14.72 -8.67 21.65
C ILE A 53 16.02 -8.37 22.43
N GLY A 54 17.12 -9.05 22.06
CA GLY A 54 18.38 -9.00 22.80
C GLY A 54 18.34 -9.70 24.16
N GLY A 55 17.27 -10.42 24.48
CA GLY A 55 17.08 -11.12 25.77
C GLY A 55 16.40 -12.48 25.62
N GLY A 56 16.74 -13.24 24.57
CA GLY A 56 16.34 -14.63 24.38
C GLY A 56 15.31 -14.86 23.26
N LEU A 57 14.75 -13.83 22.63
CA LEU A 57 13.84 -14.00 21.49
C LEU A 57 14.56 -14.61 20.29
N GLU A 58 15.74 -14.09 19.98
CA GLU A 58 16.54 -14.52 18.84
C GLU A 58 16.94 -15.99 18.96
N GLU A 59 17.38 -16.40 20.15
CA GLU A 59 17.72 -17.78 20.45
C GLU A 59 16.50 -18.69 20.32
N GLN A 60 15.36 -18.29 20.91
CA GLN A 60 14.10 -19.04 20.83
C GLN A 60 13.66 -19.29 19.38
N ILE A 61 13.72 -18.26 18.53
CA ILE A 61 13.36 -18.38 17.10
C ILE A 61 14.39 -19.27 16.38
N THR A 62 15.68 -19.06 16.62
CA THR A 62 16.77 -19.81 15.96
C THR A 62 16.73 -21.29 16.31
N ASP A 63 16.50 -21.62 17.57
CA ASP A 63 16.37 -23.01 18.04
C ASP A 63 15.16 -23.67 17.36
N PHE A 64 14.00 -22.99 17.35
CA PHE A 64 12.82 -23.50 16.65
C PHE A 64 13.08 -23.73 15.15
N LEU A 65 13.72 -22.79 14.46
CA LEU A 65 14.04 -22.92 13.03
C LEU A 65 15.03 -24.04 12.73
N THR A 66 15.90 -24.35 13.68
CA THR A 66 16.85 -25.46 13.59
C THR A 66 16.14 -26.81 13.74
N GLU A 67 15.17 -26.89 14.64
CA GLU A 67 14.33 -28.08 14.84
C GLU A 67 13.28 -28.28 13.74
N HIS A 68 12.81 -27.18 13.13
CA HIS A 68 11.78 -27.14 12.08
C HIS A 68 12.28 -26.45 10.81
N PRO A 69 13.18 -27.10 10.04
CA PRO A 69 13.81 -26.45 8.86
C PRO A 69 12.86 -26.18 7.70
N ALA A 70 11.65 -26.75 7.71
CA ALA A 70 10.58 -26.44 6.75
C ALA A 70 9.85 -25.12 7.02
N THR A 71 10.18 -24.42 8.12
CA THR A 71 9.58 -23.14 8.47
C THR A 71 9.98 -22.06 7.47
N LYS A 72 8.98 -21.34 6.92
CA LYS A 72 9.19 -20.19 6.03
C LYS A 72 8.44 -18.94 6.47
N LEU A 73 7.66 -19.02 7.55
CA LEU A 73 6.97 -17.87 8.11
C LEU A 73 7.02 -17.90 9.64
N VAL A 74 7.46 -16.80 10.23
CA VAL A 74 7.32 -16.52 11.66
C VAL A 74 6.44 -15.28 11.83
N ILE A 75 5.45 -15.33 12.71
CA ILE A 75 4.57 -14.20 13.04
C ILE A 75 4.81 -13.82 14.50
N ILE A 76 5.05 -12.53 14.76
CA ILE A 76 5.22 -11.98 16.12
C ILE A 76 4.09 -10.99 16.40
N ASP A 77 3.17 -11.36 17.24
CA ASP A 77 1.98 -10.59 17.62
C ASP A 77 1.95 -10.36 19.15
N THR A 78 2.44 -9.19 19.64
CA THR A 78 2.83 -8.01 18.91
C THR A 78 4.31 -7.65 19.18
N LEU A 79 4.88 -6.83 18.29
CA LEU A 79 6.23 -6.26 18.47
C LEU A 79 6.40 -5.61 19.85
N GLN A 80 5.37 -4.94 20.37
CA GLN A 80 5.40 -4.29 21.68
C GLN A 80 5.70 -5.27 22.83
N LYS A 81 5.33 -6.54 22.71
CA LYS A 81 5.52 -7.56 23.76
C LYS A 81 6.93 -8.11 23.81
N VAL A 82 7.67 -8.00 22.74
CA VAL A 82 9.06 -8.48 22.65
C VAL A 82 10.09 -7.38 22.84
N ARG A 83 9.66 -6.12 23.02
CA ARG A 83 10.55 -4.97 23.26
C ARG A 83 10.75 -4.71 24.74
N ASP A 84 11.98 -4.36 25.12
CA ASP A 84 12.25 -3.91 26.48
C ASP A 84 11.77 -2.46 26.69
N SER A 85 10.75 -2.29 27.52
CA SER A 85 10.22 -0.97 27.89
C SER A 85 11.18 -0.13 28.74
N LYS A 86 12.22 -0.74 29.33
CA LYS A 86 13.18 -0.07 30.24
C LYS A 86 14.42 0.43 29.53
N GLY A 87 14.70 -0.04 28.30
CA GLY A 87 15.92 0.28 27.54
C GLY A 87 15.87 1.56 26.71
N SER A 88 14.72 2.25 26.61
CA SER A 88 14.52 3.40 25.72
C SER A 88 15.30 4.67 26.05
N ALA A 89 16.12 4.68 27.10
CA ALA A 89 16.93 5.83 27.52
C ALA A 89 18.38 5.81 26.99
N GLY A 90 18.69 4.94 26.03
CA GLY A 90 20.04 4.82 25.46
C GLY A 90 20.44 6.01 24.58
N LYS A 91 21.74 6.15 24.33
CA LYS A 91 22.40 7.25 23.59
C LYS A 91 21.93 7.41 22.11
N ALA A 92 21.26 6.41 21.52
CA ALA A 92 20.88 6.38 20.12
C ALA A 92 19.55 7.08 19.81
N GLY A 93 18.78 7.48 20.82
CA GLY A 93 17.41 8.02 20.63
C GLY A 93 16.40 6.94 20.21
N MET A 94 15.11 7.31 20.17
CA MET A 94 14.01 6.38 19.85
C MET A 94 14.16 5.76 18.43
N TYR A 95 14.57 6.55 17.46
CA TYR A 95 14.78 6.10 16.08
C TYR A 95 15.86 5.01 15.98
N GLY A 96 17.02 5.21 16.61
CA GLY A 96 18.11 4.23 16.57
C GLY A 96 17.71 2.91 17.23
N ASN A 97 17.06 2.97 18.39
CA ASN A 97 16.59 1.77 19.09
C ASN A 97 15.55 1.00 18.27
N ASP A 98 14.58 1.71 17.68
CA ASP A 98 13.55 1.10 16.82
C ASP A 98 14.17 0.41 15.59
N TYR A 99 15.15 1.07 14.97
CA TYR A 99 15.86 0.51 13.82
C TYR A 99 16.70 -0.73 14.19
N ASP A 100 17.40 -0.69 15.31
CA ASP A 100 18.26 -1.78 15.79
C ASP A 100 17.43 -3.01 16.18
N ASP A 101 16.28 -2.82 16.84
CA ASP A 101 15.34 -3.90 17.20
C ASP A 101 14.88 -4.66 15.94
N ILE A 102 14.39 -3.93 14.91
CA ILE A 102 13.93 -4.56 13.68
C ILE A 102 15.09 -5.19 12.90
N SER A 103 16.28 -4.56 12.91
CA SER A 103 17.47 -5.08 12.24
C SER A 103 17.95 -6.39 12.84
N SER A 104 17.79 -6.61 14.18
CA SER A 104 18.14 -7.88 14.80
C SER A 104 17.24 -9.01 14.34
N ILE A 105 15.93 -8.76 14.23
CA ILE A 105 14.94 -9.71 13.73
C ILE A 105 15.17 -9.98 12.23
N LYS A 106 15.48 -8.93 11.45
CA LYS A 106 15.78 -9.08 10.02
C LYS A 106 16.97 -9.97 9.76
N ARG A 107 18.02 -9.91 10.57
CA ARG A 107 19.18 -10.80 10.43
C ARG A 107 18.82 -12.29 10.57
N ILE A 108 17.82 -12.63 11.39
CA ILE A 108 17.30 -14.01 11.47
C ILE A 108 16.56 -14.35 10.17
N ALA A 109 15.69 -13.47 9.71
CA ALA A 109 14.94 -13.67 8.46
C ALA A 109 15.88 -13.93 7.27
N ASP A 110 16.91 -13.09 7.12
CA ASP A 110 17.91 -13.20 6.05
C ASP A 110 18.77 -14.47 6.22
N GLY A 111 19.22 -14.79 7.46
CA GLY A 111 20.07 -15.93 7.75
C GLY A 111 19.41 -17.29 7.48
N PHE A 112 18.11 -17.42 7.74
CA PHE A 112 17.34 -18.64 7.53
C PHE A 112 16.51 -18.63 6.23
N ASN A 113 16.55 -17.54 5.47
CA ASN A 113 15.76 -17.35 4.24
C ASN A 113 14.26 -17.60 4.48
N ILE A 114 13.70 -16.86 5.43
CA ILE A 114 12.30 -16.92 5.86
C ILE A 114 11.67 -15.52 5.87
N ALA A 115 10.33 -15.46 5.89
CA ALA A 115 9.60 -14.24 6.18
C ALA A 115 9.31 -14.12 7.69
N ILE A 116 9.49 -12.92 8.25
CA ILE A 116 9.04 -12.60 9.61
C ILE A 116 8.02 -11.45 9.53
N LEU A 117 6.79 -11.73 9.95
CA LEU A 117 5.69 -10.75 10.01
C LEU A 117 5.60 -10.19 11.43
N LEU A 118 5.83 -8.89 11.58
CA LEU A 118 5.70 -8.18 12.84
C LEU A 118 4.37 -7.45 12.90
N VAL A 119 3.52 -7.79 13.87
CA VAL A 119 2.26 -7.08 14.12
C VAL A 119 2.54 -5.93 15.09
N HIS A 120 2.09 -4.73 14.73
CA HIS A 120 2.28 -3.54 15.56
C HIS A 120 1.04 -2.63 15.54
N HIS A 121 0.87 -1.82 16.58
CA HIS A 121 -0.27 -0.90 16.69
C HIS A 121 -0.03 0.40 15.93
N LEU A 122 -1.11 0.97 15.39
CA LEU A 122 -1.10 2.31 14.84
C LEU A 122 -1.33 3.36 15.94
N ARG A 123 -0.85 4.58 15.71
CA ARG A 123 -1.13 5.74 16.57
C ARG A 123 -2.62 6.07 16.53
N LYS A 124 -3.12 6.68 17.62
CA LYS A 124 -4.53 7.14 17.68
C LYS A 124 -4.82 8.33 16.77
N LEU A 125 -3.84 9.22 16.59
CA LEU A 125 -3.91 10.36 15.69
C LEU A 125 -3.42 9.90 14.33
N GLN A 126 -4.28 10.05 13.32
CA GLN A 126 -3.96 9.70 11.94
C GLN A 126 -3.23 10.86 11.26
N ASP A 127 -2.19 10.55 10.50
CA ASP A 127 -1.56 11.47 9.59
C ASP A 127 -2.42 11.59 8.33
N SER A 128 -2.69 12.83 7.89
CA SER A 128 -3.50 13.11 6.70
C SER A 128 -2.72 12.94 5.41
N ASP A 129 -1.39 13.08 5.47
CA ASP A 129 -0.54 13.17 4.30
C ASP A 129 0.07 11.81 3.95
N ASP A 130 0.55 11.06 4.97
CA ASP A 130 1.12 9.74 4.77
C ASP A 130 0.62 8.73 5.81
N PRO A 131 -0.19 7.74 5.40
CA PRO A 131 -0.69 6.67 6.26
C PRO A 131 0.39 5.87 7.00
N PHE A 132 1.60 5.76 6.44
CA PHE A 132 2.68 5.01 7.05
C PHE A 132 3.28 5.72 8.27
N ASN A 133 3.09 7.03 8.41
CA ASN A 133 3.43 7.77 9.62
C ASN A 133 2.56 7.42 10.83
N ASP A 134 1.46 6.68 10.63
CA ASP A 134 0.58 6.22 11.72
C ASP A 134 1.18 5.07 12.53
N VAL A 135 2.25 4.43 12.09
CA VAL A 135 2.90 3.36 12.86
C VAL A 135 3.43 3.93 14.18
N SER A 136 3.05 3.29 15.29
CA SER A 136 3.53 3.68 16.61
C SER A 136 5.06 3.52 16.74
N GLY A 137 5.73 4.46 17.37
CA GLY A 137 7.19 4.48 17.44
C GLY A 137 7.79 5.51 16.50
N SER A 138 9.02 5.29 16.06
CA SER A 138 9.69 6.15 15.09
C SER A 138 9.56 5.61 13.65
N THR A 139 9.92 6.43 12.68
CA THR A 139 10.06 6.01 11.28
C THR A 139 11.14 4.95 11.06
N GLY A 140 11.95 4.66 12.10
CA GLY A 140 12.94 3.57 12.09
C GLY A 140 12.33 2.19 11.89
N ILE A 141 11.12 1.95 12.44
CA ILE A 141 10.40 0.66 12.25
C ILE A 141 10.08 0.44 10.78
N ILE A 142 9.47 1.43 10.13
CA ILE A 142 9.08 1.35 8.72
C ILE A 142 10.31 1.25 7.81
N GLY A 143 11.35 2.05 8.11
CA GLY A 143 12.56 2.09 7.29
C GLY A 143 13.40 0.81 7.33
N ALA A 144 13.31 0.03 8.41
CA ALA A 144 14.04 -1.23 8.57
C ALA A 144 13.31 -2.43 7.93
N ALA A 145 11.99 -2.38 7.78
CA ALA A 145 11.19 -3.43 7.15
C ALA A 145 11.31 -3.40 5.62
N ASP A 146 11.25 -4.56 4.97
CA ASP A 146 11.25 -4.65 3.52
C ASP A 146 9.88 -4.33 2.92
N THR A 147 8.80 -4.68 3.64
CA THR A 147 7.41 -4.39 3.24
C THR A 147 6.59 -3.97 4.45
N ASN A 148 5.77 -2.97 4.28
CA ASN A 148 4.89 -2.43 5.30
C ASN A 148 3.42 -2.61 4.88
N PHE A 149 2.58 -3.03 5.84
CA PHE A 149 1.15 -3.22 5.70
C PHE A 149 0.42 -2.33 6.71
N ILE A 150 -0.46 -1.45 6.27
CA ILE A 150 -1.30 -0.61 7.14
C ILE A 150 -2.75 -1.02 7.00
N LEU A 151 -3.29 -1.71 8.01
CA LEU A 151 -4.71 -2.09 8.04
C LEU A 151 -5.54 -1.03 8.77
N ARG A 152 -6.42 -0.35 8.05
CA ARG A 152 -7.36 0.64 8.58
C ARG A 152 -8.78 0.12 8.52
N ARG A 153 -9.44 0.00 9.67
CA ARG A 153 -10.85 -0.41 9.79
C ARG A 153 -11.67 0.66 10.48
N LYS A 154 -12.82 1.02 9.89
CA LYS A 154 -13.81 1.84 10.58
C LYS A 154 -14.54 0.99 11.63
N ARG A 155 -14.70 1.51 12.86
CA ARG A 155 -15.36 0.77 13.96
C ARG A 155 -16.81 0.40 13.65
N SER A 156 -17.49 1.19 12.84
CA SER A 156 -18.93 1.07 12.53
C SER A 156 -19.21 0.19 11.29
N GLY A 157 -18.22 -0.53 10.74
CA GLY A 157 -18.40 -1.28 9.50
C GLY A 157 -17.58 -2.55 9.43
N ASN A 158 -17.90 -3.37 8.43
CA ASN A 158 -17.18 -4.61 8.11
C ASN A 158 -16.11 -4.41 7.02
N ALA A 159 -15.94 -3.18 6.50
CA ALA A 159 -14.94 -2.86 5.50
C ALA A 159 -13.63 -2.39 6.15
N ALA A 160 -12.52 -2.73 5.52
CA ALA A 160 -11.20 -2.22 5.86
C ALA A 160 -10.42 -1.90 4.58
N THR A 161 -9.41 -1.04 4.71
CA THR A 161 -8.42 -0.80 3.66
C THR A 161 -7.08 -1.30 4.16
N LEU A 162 -6.41 -2.12 3.35
CA LEU A 162 -5.03 -2.55 3.56
C LEU A 162 -4.15 -1.81 2.56
N LEU A 163 -3.27 -0.95 3.07
CA LEU A 163 -2.25 -0.25 2.28
C LEU A 163 -0.97 -1.07 2.33
N VAL A 164 -0.34 -1.25 1.20
CA VAL A 164 0.89 -2.03 1.05
C VAL A 164 1.95 -1.19 0.36
N SER A 165 3.15 -1.15 0.93
CA SER A 165 4.32 -0.51 0.32
C SER A 165 5.59 -1.22 0.76
N GLY A 166 6.57 -1.37 -0.13
CA GLY A 166 7.82 -2.04 0.17
C GLY A 166 8.92 -1.71 -0.83
N ARG A 167 10.11 -2.27 -0.58
CA ARG A 167 11.28 -2.07 -1.47
C ARG A 167 11.08 -2.73 -2.84
N ASP A 168 10.48 -3.93 -2.82
CA ASP A 168 10.25 -4.75 -4.01
C ASP A 168 8.75 -4.90 -4.32
N VAL A 169 7.91 -4.11 -3.66
CA VAL A 169 6.45 -4.12 -3.83
C VAL A 169 5.97 -2.71 -4.07
N GLU A 170 5.34 -2.49 -5.22
CA GLU A 170 4.70 -1.22 -5.53
C GLU A 170 3.59 -0.90 -4.53
N TYR A 171 3.33 0.39 -4.34
CA TYR A 171 2.22 0.85 -3.51
C TYR A 171 0.89 0.31 -4.04
N GLN A 172 0.09 -0.24 -3.14
CA GLN A 172 -1.21 -0.82 -3.44
C GLN A 172 -2.21 -0.53 -2.33
N GLU A 173 -3.46 -0.40 -2.72
CA GLU A 173 -4.61 -0.32 -1.83
C GLU A 173 -5.55 -1.50 -2.06
N LEU A 174 -5.80 -2.28 -1.02
CA LEU A 174 -6.73 -3.39 -1.05
C LEU A 174 -7.95 -3.05 -0.20
N THR A 175 -9.13 -3.05 -0.80
CA THR A 175 -10.40 -2.93 -0.09
C THR A 175 -10.83 -4.32 0.35
N LEU A 176 -11.02 -4.49 1.65
CA LEU A 176 -11.35 -5.75 2.28
C LEU A 176 -12.74 -5.68 2.93
N GLN A 177 -13.47 -6.78 2.88
CA GLN A 177 -14.75 -6.99 3.58
C GLN A 177 -14.58 -8.11 4.61
N PHE A 178 -15.06 -7.90 5.84
CA PHE A 178 -15.02 -8.91 6.90
C PHE A 178 -16.30 -9.73 6.87
N ASN A 179 -16.19 -11.01 6.54
CA ASN A 179 -17.28 -11.99 6.51
C ASN A 179 -16.83 -13.27 7.24
N ASP A 180 -17.67 -13.79 8.12
CA ASP A 180 -17.47 -15.08 8.81
C ASP A 180 -16.04 -15.28 9.34
N LEU A 181 -15.53 -14.30 10.08
CA LEU A 181 -14.19 -14.26 10.69
C LEU A 181 -13.02 -14.14 9.70
N VAL A 182 -13.28 -13.98 8.40
CA VAL A 182 -12.26 -13.87 7.34
C VAL A 182 -12.37 -12.52 6.63
N TRP A 183 -11.24 -12.00 6.21
CA TRP A 183 -11.16 -10.84 5.33
C TRP A 183 -11.16 -11.30 3.87
N GLU A 184 -12.14 -10.85 3.11
CA GLU A 184 -12.26 -11.11 1.68
C GLU A 184 -11.81 -9.88 0.90
N LEU A 185 -11.08 -10.08 -0.20
CA LEU A 185 -10.68 -9.02 -1.10
C LEU A 185 -11.85 -8.61 -1.99
N VAL A 186 -12.21 -7.33 -1.94
CA VAL A 186 -13.26 -6.73 -2.79
C VAL A 186 -12.64 -6.04 -4.01
N GLU A 187 -11.57 -5.28 -3.80
CA GLU A 187 -10.91 -4.50 -4.85
C GLU A 187 -9.41 -4.38 -4.55
N ARG A 188 -8.60 -4.37 -5.59
CA ARG A 188 -7.17 -4.07 -5.53
C ARG A 188 -6.84 -2.97 -6.53
N LYS A 189 -6.22 -1.90 -6.05
CA LYS A 189 -5.71 -0.79 -6.85
C LYS A 189 -4.20 -0.75 -6.74
N ASN A 190 -3.52 -0.68 -7.87
CA ASN A 190 -2.09 -0.38 -7.93
C ASN A 190 -1.85 1.13 -8.00
N SER A 191 -0.59 1.55 -8.04
CA SER A 191 -0.20 2.98 -8.12
C SER A 191 -0.78 3.67 -9.35
N GLU A 192 -0.85 2.99 -10.49
CA GLU A 192 -1.42 3.55 -11.72
C GLU A 192 -2.92 3.76 -11.61
N ASP A 193 -3.66 2.79 -11.04
CA ASP A 193 -5.11 2.89 -10.85
C ASP A 193 -5.46 4.03 -9.89
N ILE A 194 -4.67 4.20 -8.83
CA ILE A 194 -4.84 5.27 -7.85
C ILE A 194 -4.56 6.61 -8.52
N HIS A 195 -3.44 6.72 -9.23
CA HIS A 195 -3.08 7.94 -9.96
C HIS A 195 -4.14 8.32 -10.99
N LYS A 196 -4.62 7.35 -11.79
CA LYS A 196 -5.73 7.58 -12.75
C LYS A 196 -7.01 8.07 -12.07
N ALA A 197 -7.31 7.53 -10.88
CA ALA A 197 -8.49 7.95 -10.11
C ALA A 197 -8.37 9.37 -9.55
N GLU A 198 -7.14 9.85 -9.29
CA GLU A 198 -6.84 11.21 -8.82
C GLU A 198 -6.82 12.25 -9.95
N LEU A 199 -6.70 11.81 -11.20
CA LEU A 199 -6.70 12.73 -12.33
C LEU A 199 -8.02 13.50 -12.42
N PRO A 200 -7.95 14.83 -12.71
CA PRO A 200 -9.15 15.66 -12.79
C PRO A 200 -10.12 15.15 -13.86
N LYS A 201 -11.32 14.75 -13.45
CA LYS A 201 -12.39 14.27 -14.37
C LYS A 201 -12.70 15.25 -15.48
N PHE A 202 -12.45 16.53 -15.23
CA PHE A 202 -12.56 17.58 -16.24
C PHE A 202 -11.75 17.30 -17.52
N LEU A 203 -10.55 16.73 -17.39
CA LEU A 203 -9.70 16.44 -18.55
C LEU A 203 -10.28 15.35 -19.45
N PHE A 204 -10.92 14.36 -18.88
CA PHE A 204 -11.63 13.34 -19.65
C PHE A 204 -12.85 13.93 -20.39
N ARG A 205 -13.56 14.89 -19.76
CA ARG A 205 -14.63 15.65 -20.44
C ARG A 205 -14.08 16.54 -21.56
N VAL A 206 -12.83 17.02 -21.48
CA VAL A 206 -12.18 17.70 -22.61
C VAL A 206 -11.91 16.72 -23.75
N VAL A 207 -11.53 15.49 -23.46
CA VAL A 207 -11.38 14.43 -24.48
C VAL A 207 -12.70 14.21 -25.21
N ASP A 208 -13.81 13.99 -24.46
CA ASP A 208 -15.14 13.82 -25.04
C ASP A 208 -15.57 15.04 -25.88
N PHE A 209 -15.28 16.25 -25.36
CA PHE A 209 -15.56 17.50 -26.07
C PHE A 209 -14.80 17.63 -27.40
N MET A 210 -13.60 17.09 -27.47
CA MET A 210 -12.75 17.08 -28.67
C MET A 210 -13.03 15.89 -29.60
N GLU A 211 -13.90 14.94 -29.23
CA GLU A 211 -14.13 13.73 -30.00
C GLU A 211 -14.63 14.00 -31.44
N CYS A 212 -15.49 15.02 -31.59
CA CYS A 212 -16.03 15.44 -32.89
C CYS A 212 -15.39 16.74 -33.40
N ARG A 213 -14.19 17.13 -32.92
CA ARG A 213 -13.51 18.37 -33.30
C ARG A 213 -12.04 18.09 -33.63
N THR A 214 -11.57 18.70 -34.71
CA THR A 214 -10.16 18.65 -35.09
C THR A 214 -9.35 19.76 -34.40
N GLU A 215 -9.98 20.89 -34.13
CA GLU A 215 -9.38 22.05 -33.47
C GLU A 215 -10.38 22.78 -32.59
N TRP A 216 -9.92 23.34 -31.48
CA TRP A 216 -10.65 24.30 -30.67
C TRP A 216 -9.70 25.38 -30.14
N VAL A 217 -10.13 26.66 -30.17
CA VAL A 217 -9.37 27.80 -29.67
C VAL A 217 -10.30 28.74 -28.92
N GLY A 218 -9.95 29.06 -27.68
CA GLY A 218 -10.73 29.98 -26.87
C GLY A 218 -10.08 30.22 -25.50
N THR A 219 -10.75 30.97 -24.66
CA THR A 219 -10.40 31.20 -23.25
C THR A 219 -10.92 30.04 -22.37
N ALA A 220 -10.40 29.93 -21.15
CA ALA A 220 -10.91 28.96 -20.17
C ALA A 220 -12.42 29.18 -19.89
N THR A 221 -12.91 30.41 -19.91
CA THR A 221 -14.33 30.72 -19.70
C THR A 221 -15.18 30.26 -20.87
N GLU A 222 -14.73 30.49 -22.11
CA GLU A 222 -15.41 30.03 -23.31
C GLU A 222 -15.47 28.50 -23.36
N LEU A 223 -14.36 27.81 -23.01
CA LEU A 223 -14.31 26.36 -22.92
C LEU A 223 -15.39 25.81 -21.96
N LEU A 224 -15.44 26.34 -20.74
CA LEU A 224 -16.42 25.92 -19.75
C LEU A 224 -17.88 26.19 -20.21
N THR A 225 -18.09 27.28 -20.89
CA THR A 225 -19.43 27.64 -21.44
C THR A 225 -19.85 26.66 -22.53
N GLU A 226 -18.96 26.36 -23.48
CA GLU A 226 -19.26 25.42 -24.57
C GLU A 226 -19.42 23.98 -24.07
N MET A 227 -18.63 23.56 -23.08
CA MET A 227 -18.73 22.26 -22.44
C MET A 227 -19.92 22.17 -21.46
N ARG A 228 -20.61 23.30 -21.17
CA ARG A 228 -21.66 23.41 -20.13
C ARG A 228 -21.19 22.92 -18.76
N GLU A 229 -19.94 23.22 -18.45
CA GLU A 229 -19.29 22.80 -17.21
C GLU A 229 -19.60 23.79 -16.09
N GLN A 230 -20.02 23.29 -14.92
CA GLN A 230 -20.40 24.13 -13.77
C GLN A 230 -19.56 23.88 -12.51
N GLU A 231 -18.87 22.76 -12.43
CA GLU A 231 -18.10 22.37 -11.25
C GLU A 231 -16.67 22.92 -11.24
N VAL A 232 -16.17 23.35 -12.42
CA VAL A 232 -14.79 23.78 -12.62
C VAL A 232 -14.73 25.27 -12.92
N THR A 233 -13.81 25.98 -12.25
CA THR A 233 -13.59 27.42 -12.51
C THR A 233 -12.50 27.64 -13.58
N PRO A 234 -12.46 28.81 -14.26
CA PRO A 234 -11.42 29.11 -15.26
C PRO A 234 -9.98 28.97 -14.73
N ASN A 235 -9.75 29.26 -13.45
CA ASN A 235 -8.45 29.07 -12.81
C ASN A 235 -8.10 27.60 -12.66
N MET A 236 -9.08 26.75 -12.30
CA MET A 236 -8.90 25.30 -12.22
C MET A 236 -8.61 24.70 -13.60
N VAL A 237 -9.29 25.16 -14.66
CA VAL A 237 -8.99 24.74 -16.04
C VAL A 237 -7.52 24.95 -16.36
N THR A 238 -7.04 26.17 -16.13
CA THR A 238 -5.63 26.50 -16.40
C THR A 238 -4.65 25.68 -15.59
N LYS A 239 -4.98 25.41 -14.31
CA LYS A 239 -4.18 24.57 -13.42
C LYS A 239 -4.17 23.12 -13.91
N TYR A 240 -5.32 22.53 -14.17
CA TYR A 240 -5.44 21.13 -14.60
C TYR A 240 -4.76 20.88 -15.95
N LEU A 241 -4.99 21.74 -16.93
CA LEU A 241 -4.33 21.66 -18.23
C LEU A 241 -2.81 21.83 -18.10
N GLY A 242 -2.35 22.77 -17.27
CA GLY A 242 -0.91 22.98 -17.07
C GLY A 242 -0.20 21.82 -16.38
N GLN A 243 -0.90 21.06 -15.53
CA GLN A 243 -0.32 19.95 -14.78
C GLN A 243 -0.47 18.59 -15.48
N PHE A 244 -1.60 18.33 -16.12
CA PHE A 244 -2.00 16.98 -16.52
C PHE A 244 -2.33 16.83 -18.01
N ALA A 245 -2.29 17.92 -18.82
CA ALA A 245 -2.64 17.83 -20.25
C ALA A 245 -1.73 16.86 -21.01
N TYR A 246 -0.43 16.87 -20.71
CA TYR A 246 0.54 15.96 -21.33
C TYR A 246 0.22 14.49 -21.04
N GLU A 247 -0.21 14.22 -19.81
CA GLU A 247 -0.49 12.86 -19.35
C GLU A 247 -1.84 12.32 -19.86
N VAL A 248 -2.88 13.18 -19.91
CA VAL A 248 -4.26 12.74 -20.24
C VAL A 248 -4.60 12.98 -21.69
N LEU A 249 -4.24 14.14 -22.25
CA LEU A 249 -4.68 14.55 -23.59
C LEU A 249 -3.75 14.05 -24.69
N GLU A 250 -2.43 14.13 -24.50
CA GLU A 250 -1.47 13.75 -25.55
C GLU A 250 -1.53 12.27 -25.94
N PRO A 251 -1.63 11.30 -25.01
CA PRO A 251 -1.78 9.89 -25.37
C PRO A 251 -3.05 9.59 -26.17
N LEU A 252 -4.07 10.47 -26.07
CA LEU A 252 -5.33 10.39 -26.81
C LEU A 252 -5.32 11.24 -28.09
N GLY A 253 -4.13 11.67 -28.53
CA GLY A 253 -3.94 12.42 -29.76
C GLY A 253 -4.39 13.88 -29.71
N ILE A 254 -4.59 14.44 -28.51
CA ILE A 254 -5.02 15.85 -28.35
C ILE A 254 -3.83 16.67 -27.83
N GLU A 255 -3.28 17.47 -28.74
CA GLU A 255 -2.21 18.42 -28.40
C GLU A 255 -2.79 19.66 -27.71
N TYR A 256 -2.21 20.06 -26.58
CA TYR A 256 -2.55 21.25 -25.81
C TYR A 256 -1.49 22.34 -25.97
N ARG A 257 -1.90 23.54 -26.36
CA ARG A 257 -1.04 24.72 -26.41
C ARG A 257 -1.70 25.91 -25.74
N THR A 258 -0.90 26.81 -25.17
CA THR A 258 -1.38 28.09 -24.66
C THR A 258 -0.65 29.27 -25.30
N LYS A 259 -1.39 30.34 -25.53
CA LYS A 259 -0.80 31.61 -25.98
C LYS A 259 -1.35 32.75 -25.12
N ARG A 260 -0.47 33.56 -24.56
CA ARG A 260 -0.87 34.76 -23.81
C ARG A 260 -0.96 35.93 -24.80
N THR A 261 -2.12 36.55 -24.85
CA THR A 261 -2.35 37.83 -25.52
C THR A 261 -2.36 38.95 -24.47
N GLY A 262 -2.25 40.23 -24.85
CA GLY A 262 -2.20 41.34 -23.88
C GLY A 262 -3.40 41.41 -22.91
N LYS A 263 -4.52 40.78 -23.25
CA LYS A 263 -5.78 40.82 -22.47
C LYS A 263 -6.24 39.47 -21.94
N SER A 264 -5.81 38.34 -22.53
CA SER A 264 -6.32 36.99 -22.17
C SER A 264 -5.29 35.90 -22.45
N ARG A 265 -5.48 34.74 -21.83
CA ARG A 265 -4.77 33.49 -22.12
C ARG A 265 -5.67 32.66 -23.01
N LEU A 266 -5.25 32.35 -24.23
CA LEU A 266 -5.91 31.46 -25.14
C LEU A 266 -5.40 30.03 -24.94
N ILE A 267 -6.33 29.10 -24.96
CA ILE A 267 -6.12 27.65 -24.96
C ILE A 267 -6.39 27.18 -26.39
N LYS A 268 -5.53 26.33 -26.89
CA LYS A 268 -5.68 25.67 -28.17
C LYS A 268 -5.57 24.16 -27.99
N PHE A 269 -6.58 23.43 -28.46
CA PHE A 269 -6.53 21.99 -28.62
C PHE A 269 -6.46 21.65 -30.11
N LEU A 270 -5.61 20.70 -30.46
CA LEU A 270 -5.50 20.13 -31.81
C LEU A 270 -5.58 18.61 -31.68
N ARG A 271 -6.51 17.99 -32.41
CA ARG A 271 -6.56 16.54 -32.51
C ARG A 271 -5.72 16.11 -33.72
N ARG A 272 -4.77 15.20 -33.47
CA ARG A 272 -4.00 14.55 -34.53
C ARG A 272 -4.87 13.48 -35.14
N ASP A 273 -5.09 13.52 -36.46
CA ASP A 273 -5.71 12.42 -37.20
C ASP A 273 -4.78 11.21 -37.14
N GLY A 274 -5.32 10.02 -36.93
CA GLY A 274 -4.59 8.81 -36.57
C GLY A 274 -3.62 8.22 -37.63
N ASP A 275 -3.25 8.94 -38.67
CA ASP A 275 -2.33 8.47 -39.71
C ASP A 275 -0.85 8.77 -39.43
N ASP A 276 -0.51 9.64 -38.46
CA ASP A 276 0.88 10.00 -38.15
C ASP A 276 1.54 9.16 -37.02
N ALA A 277 0.86 8.13 -36.51
CA ALA A 277 1.38 7.30 -35.41
C ALA A 277 2.41 6.23 -35.83
N ASN A 278 2.79 6.14 -37.12
CA ASN A 278 3.62 5.05 -37.64
C ASN A 278 5.06 5.44 -38.03
N ASP A 279 5.52 6.66 -37.70
CA ASP A 279 6.90 7.12 -38.07
C ASP A 279 7.84 7.41 -36.88
N ALA A 280 7.57 6.85 -35.70
CA ALA A 280 8.58 6.73 -34.65
C ALA A 280 9.29 5.39 -34.80
N GLY A 281 10.21 5.36 -35.76
CA GLY A 281 11.07 4.21 -36.06
C GLY A 281 11.77 3.69 -34.80
N ILE A 282 11.62 2.41 -34.59
CA ILE A 282 12.48 1.58 -33.76
C ILE A 282 13.88 1.68 -34.35
N ALA A 283 14.76 2.45 -33.73
CA ALA A 283 16.22 2.32 -33.92
C ALA A 283 16.75 1.39 -32.83
N ILE A 284 17.31 0.30 -33.32
CA ILE A 284 17.98 -0.83 -32.63
C ILE A 284 19.03 -0.32 -31.62
#